data_7aeaef78acdba6a5038349963cb5ea08
#
_entry.id   7aeaef78acdba6a5038349963cb5ea08
#
_cell.length_a   1.000
_cell.length_b   1.000
_cell.length_c   1.000
_cell.angle_alpha   90.00
_cell.angle_beta   90.00
_cell.angle_gamma   90.00
#
_symmetry.space_group_name_H-M   'P 1'
#
loop_
_entity.id
_entity.type
_entity.pdbx_description
1 polymer ?
#
loop_
_entity_poly.entity_id
_entity_poly.type
_entity_poly.pdbx_seq_one_letter_code
_entity_poly.pdbx_strand_id
1 'polypeptide(L)'
;RRALSHRLPVGREYILGARAGNGERPGRQGIAVKVEAVTYTSGDGATSIPSYLADPGGHGPFPAVLILRGVAGPDDGYIEIAQRLGEWGYVALLHGWKVRGSDPPDGEVYDDLEGAMTFLRSAGRVDPKRLAVFGFCRGGIHALMAARAHEDLRVVVVFHGFAFRPSRARPGVEPYDLAEGVHVPLLVLHGTEDEQAPLADMRRMEARMQALGKPAEFKFYDGVPHGFAVRTHPGFRADAARQSFDEAGRFLATHLPGAARSGSDR
;
A
#
# COMPACT_ATOMS: atom_id res chain seq x y z
N ARG A 1 -35.49 2.82 -6.01
CA ARG A 1 -34.01 2.71 -6.08
C ARG A 1 -33.58 2.30 -4.67
N ARG A 2 -33.27 0.99 -4.51
CA ARG A 2 -32.80 0.42 -3.22
C ARG A 2 -31.30 0.69 -3.11
N ALA A 3 -30.89 1.41 -2.07
CA ALA A 3 -29.50 1.53 -1.65
C ALA A 3 -29.03 0.16 -1.14
N LEU A 4 -28.08 -0.44 -1.85
CA LEU A 4 -27.37 -1.62 -1.40
C LEU A 4 -26.39 -1.20 -0.29
N SER A 5 -26.81 -1.38 0.95
CA SER A 5 -25.91 -1.25 2.12
C SER A 5 -24.97 -2.46 2.13
N HIS A 6 -23.76 -2.29 1.59
CA HIS A 6 -22.71 -3.27 1.79
C HIS A 6 -22.15 -3.10 3.22
N ARG A 7 -22.79 -3.77 4.17
CA ARG A 7 -22.18 -4.02 5.48
C ARG A 7 -21.01 -4.99 5.26
N LEU A 8 -19.80 -4.56 5.63
CA LEU A 8 -18.65 -5.46 5.73
C LEU A 8 -19.01 -6.55 6.75
N PRO A 9 -18.73 -7.83 6.46
CA PRO A 9 -18.97 -8.89 7.44
C PRO A 9 -18.04 -8.72 8.63
N VAL A 10 -18.59 -8.33 9.77
CA VAL A 10 -17.91 -8.32 11.06
C VAL A 10 -17.70 -9.78 11.45
N GLY A 11 -16.46 -10.18 11.72
CA GLY A 11 -16.15 -11.46 12.36
C GLY A 11 -15.77 -12.65 11.46
N ARG A 12 -15.26 -12.45 10.25
CA ARG A 12 -14.56 -13.53 9.51
C ARG A 12 -13.07 -13.49 9.79
N GLU A 13 -12.58 -14.47 10.53
CA GLU A 13 -11.16 -14.85 10.48
C GLU A 13 -10.89 -15.45 9.10
N TYR A 14 -10.09 -14.77 8.30
CA TYR A 14 -9.62 -15.33 7.01
C TYR A 14 -8.39 -16.21 7.29
N ILE A 15 -8.65 -17.48 7.64
CA ILE A 15 -7.62 -18.51 7.59
C ILE A 15 -7.67 -19.07 6.16
N LEU A 16 -6.96 -18.46 5.23
CA LEU A 16 -6.72 -19.03 3.92
C LEU A 16 -5.61 -20.08 4.07
N GLY A 17 -6.00 -21.35 3.91
CA GLY A 17 -5.09 -22.50 3.93
C GLY A 17 -3.95 -22.29 2.92
N ALA A 18 -2.72 -22.54 3.36
CA ALA A 18 -1.55 -22.57 2.52
C ALA A 18 -1.79 -23.52 1.33
N ARG A 19 -1.94 -22.99 0.12
CA ARG A 19 -1.84 -23.80 -1.10
C ARG A 19 -0.36 -24.03 -1.37
N ALA A 20 0.03 -25.30 -1.24
CA ALA A 20 1.34 -25.82 -1.59
C ALA A 20 1.67 -25.47 -3.06
N GLY A 21 2.62 -24.56 -3.25
CA GLY A 21 3.38 -24.39 -4.49
C GLY A 21 4.77 -25.00 -4.26
N ASN A 22 5.14 -25.99 -5.06
CA ASN A 22 6.31 -26.85 -4.98
C ASN A 22 7.61 -26.09 -4.65
N GLY A 23 8.18 -26.40 -3.50
CA GLY A 23 9.48 -25.91 -3.04
C GLY A 23 9.60 -25.98 -1.52
N GLU A 24 9.32 -27.16 -0.92
CA GLU A 24 9.48 -27.37 0.51
C GLU A 24 10.96 -27.26 0.90
N ARG A 25 11.27 -26.22 1.70
CA ARG A 25 12.41 -26.27 2.62
C ARG A 25 11.89 -26.79 3.96
N PRO A 26 12.38 -27.94 4.47
CA PRO A 26 11.94 -28.46 5.74
C PRO A 26 12.44 -27.56 6.89
N GLY A 27 11.54 -27.18 7.81
CA GLY A 27 11.90 -26.61 9.11
C GLY A 27 11.38 -25.23 9.47
N ARG A 28 10.29 -24.71 8.86
CA ARG A 28 9.63 -23.49 9.35
C ARG A 28 8.22 -23.79 9.83
N GLN A 29 8.03 -23.89 11.16
CA GLN A 29 6.71 -23.63 11.74
C GLN A 29 6.40 -22.16 11.48
N GLY A 30 5.65 -21.88 10.42
CA GLY A 30 5.24 -20.52 10.05
C GLY A 30 4.29 -19.98 11.11
N ILE A 31 4.67 -18.90 11.77
CA ILE A 31 3.72 -18.10 12.55
C ILE A 31 2.66 -17.64 11.56
N ALA A 32 1.41 -18.03 11.79
CA ALA A 32 0.31 -17.68 10.91
C ALA A 32 0.05 -16.16 11.00
N VAL A 33 0.03 -15.49 9.85
CA VAL A 33 -0.39 -14.09 9.77
C VAL A 33 -1.90 -14.04 10.04
N LYS A 34 -2.28 -13.23 11.03
CA LYS A 34 -3.68 -12.98 11.34
C LYS A 34 -4.13 -11.71 10.60
N VAL A 35 -5.19 -11.80 9.82
CA VAL A 35 -5.85 -10.63 9.22
C VAL A 35 -7.19 -10.42 9.90
N GLU A 36 -7.41 -9.26 10.48
CA GLU A 36 -8.63 -8.92 11.20
C GLU A 36 -9.22 -7.59 10.74
N ALA A 37 -10.54 -7.48 10.84
CA ALA A 37 -11.23 -6.21 10.62
C ALA A 37 -11.00 -5.29 11.81
N VAL A 38 -10.56 -4.06 11.53
CA VAL A 38 -10.35 -3.01 12.52
C VAL A 38 -11.05 -1.74 12.08
N THR A 39 -11.21 -0.81 13.00
CA THR A 39 -11.74 0.53 12.71
C THR A 39 -10.85 1.56 13.39
N TYR A 40 -10.51 2.61 12.68
CA TYR A 40 -9.85 3.76 13.27
C TYR A 40 -10.63 5.05 12.99
N THR A 41 -10.33 6.09 13.75
CA THR A 41 -10.96 7.41 13.58
C THR A 41 -10.08 8.25 12.66
N SER A 42 -10.68 8.86 11.63
CA SER A 42 -10.02 9.84 10.76
C SER A 42 -9.54 11.06 11.56
N GLY A 43 -8.58 11.80 11.04
CA GLY A 43 -8.07 13.03 11.66
C GLY A 43 -9.12 14.12 11.88
N ASP A 44 -10.28 14.05 11.22
CA ASP A 44 -11.44 14.91 11.48
C ASP A 44 -12.10 14.65 12.86
N GLY A 45 -11.66 13.59 13.56
CA GLY A 45 -12.18 13.21 14.89
C GLY A 45 -13.59 12.59 14.89
N ALA A 46 -14.24 12.48 13.73
CA ALA A 46 -15.64 12.07 13.61
C ALA A 46 -15.86 10.85 12.71
N THR A 47 -15.11 10.73 11.61
CA THR A 47 -15.34 9.67 10.63
C THR A 47 -14.65 8.37 11.05
N SER A 48 -15.42 7.30 11.14
CA SER A 48 -14.91 5.95 11.40
C SER A 48 -14.52 5.27 10.08
N ILE A 49 -13.30 4.78 9.99
CA ILE A 49 -12.73 4.14 8.80
C ILE A 49 -12.60 2.63 9.04
N PRO A 50 -13.53 1.80 8.51
CA PRO A 50 -13.38 0.34 8.59
C PRO A 50 -12.23 -0.11 7.69
N SER A 51 -11.33 -0.90 8.25
CA SER A 51 -10.06 -1.29 7.65
C SER A 51 -9.74 -2.75 7.98
N TYR A 52 -8.63 -3.27 7.45
CA TYR A 52 -8.10 -4.58 7.82
C TYR A 52 -6.67 -4.43 8.31
N LEU A 53 -6.33 -5.15 9.37
CA LEU A 53 -4.98 -5.20 9.93
C LEU A 53 -4.44 -6.62 9.79
N ALA A 54 -3.29 -6.75 9.13
CA ALA A 54 -2.51 -7.98 9.11
C ALA A 54 -1.42 -7.88 10.18
N ASP A 55 -1.43 -8.84 11.11
CA ASP A 55 -0.43 -8.98 12.18
C ASP A 55 0.53 -10.12 11.83
N PRO A 56 1.85 -9.87 11.79
CA PRO A 56 2.84 -10.90 11.44
C PRO A 56 3.01 -11.98 12.51
N GLY A 57 2.35 -11.84 13.68
CA GLY A 57 2.55 -12.72 14.83
C GLY A 57 3.91 -12.56 15.52
N GLY A 58 4.17 -13.33 16.58
CA GLY A 58 5.45 -13.26 17.32
C GLY A 58 5.58 -12.01 18.21
N HIS A 59 6.81 -11.63 18.54
CA HIS A 59 7.11 -10.50 19.43
C HIS A 59 7.53 -9.27 18.64
N GLY A 60 6.82 -8.14 18.84
CA GLY A 60 7.15 -6.82 18.29
C GLY A 60 8.19 -6.06 19.12
N PRO A 61 8.36 -4.74 18.85
CA PRO A 61 7.60 -3.96 17.89
C PRO A 61 8.05 -4.21 16.44
N PHE A 62 7.08 -4.16 15.52
CA PHE A 62 7.30 -4.39 14.08
C PHE A 62 7.27 -3.08 13.30
N PRO A 63 7.95 -2.98 12.15
CA PRO A 63 7.67 -1.93 11.19
C PRO A 63 6.25 -2.08 10.64
N ALA A 64 5.65 -1.00 10.17
CA ALA A 64 4.31 -1.05 9.62
C ALA A 64 4.20 -0.46 8.23
N VAL A 65 3.23 -0.97 7.45
CA VAL A 65 2.90 -0.50 6.11
C VAL A 65 1.42 -0.12 6.05
N LEU A 66 1.13 1.13 5.69
CA LEU A 66 -0.20 1.57 5.32
C LEU A 66 -0.44 1.23 3.83
N ILE A 67 -1.49 0.48 3.53
CA ILE A 67 -1.88 0.12 2.16
C ILE A 67 -3.02 1.01 1.72
N LEU A 68 -2.76 1.83 0.71
CA LEU A 68 -3.71 2.73 0.07
C LEU A 68 -4.12 2.15 -1.28
N ARG A 69 -5.34 1.69 -1.37
CA ARG A 69 -5.85 0.94 -2.52
C ARG A 69 -6.47 1.84 -3.59
N GLY A 70 -6.74 1.25 -4.76
CA GLY A 70 -7.47 1.89 -5.85
C GLY A 70 -8.98 2.02 -5.59
N VAL A 71 -9.72 2.51 -6.58
CA VAL A 71 -11.15 2.83 -6.48
C VAL A 71 -12.07 1.62 -6.30
N ALA A 72 -11.64 0.42 -6.61
CA ALA A 72 -12.46 -0.79 -6.66
C ALA A 72 -12.93 -1.36 -5.32
N GLY A 73 -12.60 -0.82 -4.19
CA GLY A 73 -13.05 -1.31 -2.88
C GLY A 73 -12.10 -2.35 -2.24
N PRO A 74 -12.30 -2.71 -0.95
CA PRO A 74 -11.58 -3.82 -0.36
C PRO A 74 -12.06 -5.10 -1.03
N ASP A 75 -11.12 -5.85 -1.57
CA ASP A 75 -11.35 -7.16 -2.12
C ASP A 75 -10.26 -8.13 -1.66
N ASP A 76 -10.45 -9.40 -1.99
CA ASP A 76 -9.51 -10.45 -1.59
C ASP A 76 -8.09 -10.20 -2.08
N GLY A 77 -7.92 -9.52 -3.23
CA GLY A 77 -6.60 -9.19 -3.77
C GLY A 77 -5.80 -8.26 -2.87
N TYR A 78 -6.44 -7.26 -2.27
CA TYR A 78 -5.77 -6.37 -1.32
C TYR A 78 -5.57 -7.01 0.06
N ILE A 79 -6.49 -7.89 0.48
CA ILE A 79 -6.30 -8.68 1.71
C ILE A 79 -5.08 -9.60 1.57
N GLU A 80 -4.89 -10.24 0.41
CA GLU A 80 -3.70 -11.04 0.11
C GLU A 80 -2.40 -10.21 0.13
N ILE A 81 -2.45 -8.95 -0.32
CA ILE A 81 -1.31 -8.03 -0.23
C ILE A 81 -0.98 -7.72 1.23
N ALA A 82 -1.99 -7.43 2.07
CA ALA A 82 -1.79 -7.20 3.49
C ALA A 82 -1.21 -8.44 4.19
N GLN A 83 -1.72 -9.63 3.86
CA GLN A 83 -1.19 -10.90 4.36
C GLN A 83 0.27 -11.12 3.95
N ARG A 84 0.62 -10.88 2.69
CA ARG A 84 2.01 -10.97 2.20
C ARG A 84 2.96 -10.04 2.97
N LEU A 85 2.54 -8.82 3.25
CA LEU A 85 3.34 -7.91 4.07
C LEU A 85 3.50 -8.43 5.50
N GLY A 86 2.45 -9.03 6.07
CA GLY A 86 2.53 -9.75 7.34
C GLY A 86 3.56 -10.89 7.30
N GLU A 87 3.56 -11.69 6.23
CA GLU A 87 4.55 -12.76 6.00
C GLU A 87 5.98 -12.23 5.88
N TRP A 88 6.16 -10.99 5.44
CA TRP A 88 7.45 -10.30 5.40
C TRP A 88 7.85 -9.67 6.75
N GLY A 89 6.98 -9.77 7.77
CA GLY A 89 7.26 -9.27 9.11
C GLY A 89 6.85 -7.82 9.35
N TYR A 90 5.89 -7.32 8.61
CA TYR A 90 5.31 -5.99 8.79
C TYR A 90 3.90 -6.08 9.34
N VAL A 91 3.52 -5.18 10.24
CA VAL A 91 2.11 -4.91 10.49
C VAL A 91 1.57 -4.15 9.28
N ALA A 92 0.50 -4.65 8.65
CA ALA A 92 -0.04 -4.01 7.45
C ALA A 92 -1.48 -3.55 7.69
N LEU A 93 -1.73 -2.23 7.56
CA LEU A 93 -3.06 -1.63 7.65
C LEU A 93 -3.60 -1.37 6.25
N LEU A 94 -4.61 -2.13 5.82
CA LEU A 94 -5.34 -1.89 4.58
C LEU A 94 -6.45 -0.87 4.83
N HIS A 95 -6.25 0.35 4.33
CA HIS A 95 -7.15 1.48 4.49
C HIS A 95 -8.51 1.32 3.81
N GLY A 96 -9.56 1.62 4.52
CA GLY A 96 -10.95 1.46 4.07
C GLY A 96 -11.61 2.74 3.56
N TRP A 97 -10.90 3.61 2.84
CA TRP A 97 -11.33 4.97 2.44
C TRP A 97 -12.69 5.07 1.73
N LYS A 98 -13.26 3.97 1.27
CA LYS A 98 -14.52 3.98 0.50
C LYS A 98 -15.72 4.58 1.26
N VAL A 99 -15.62 4.78 2.56
CA VAL A 99 -16.64 5.50 3.36
C VAL A 99 -16.83 6.95 2.87
N ARG A 100 -15.80 7.54 2.27
CA ARG A 100 -15.82 8.86 1.66
C ARG A 100 -16.32 8.86 0.20
N GLY A 101 -16.74 7.70 -0.33
CA GLY A 101 -17.08 7.53 -1.74
C GLY A 101 -15.90 7.08 -2.60
N SER A 102 -15.96 7.29 -3.91
CA SER A 102 -14.93 6.84 -4.85
C SER A 102 -13.87 7.90 -5.17
N ASP A 103 -14.12 9.16 -4.83
CA ASP A 103 -13.25 10.29 -5.14
C ASP A 103 -13.41 11.40 -4.08
N PRO A 104 -12.89 11.21 -2.85
CA PRO A 104 -13.00 12.20 -1.78
C PRO A 104 -12.17 13.45 -2.11
N PRO A 105 -12.53 14.62 -1.55
CA PRO A 105 -11.69 15.81 -1.57
C PRO A 105 -10.33 15.56 -0.90
N ASP A 106 -9.28 16.27 -1.34
CA ASP A 106 -7.94 16.10 -0.77
C ASP A 106 -7.87 16.35 0.74
N GLY A 107 -8.67 17.29 1.29
CA GLY A 107 -8.75 17.53 2.73
C GLY A 107 -9.19 16.28 3.49
N GLU A 108 -10.25 15.61 3.03
CA GLU A 108 -10.71 14.35 3.64
C GLU A 108 -9.66 13.22 3.50
N VAL A 109 -8.90 13.20 2.41
CA VAL A 109 -7.80 12.24 2.25
C VAL A 109 -6.70 12.51 3.28
N TYR A 110 -6.31 13.77 3.49
CA TYR A 110 -5.32 14.12 4.51
C TYR A 110 -5.79 13.77 5.92
N ASP A 111 -7.07 14.01 6.25
CA ASP A 111 -7.66 13.60 7.53
C ASP A 111 -7.59 12.08 7.72
N ASP A 112 -7.94 11.31 6.68
CA ASP A 112 -7.90 9.84 6.73
C ASP A 112 -6.47 9.31 6.87
N LEU A 113 -5.50 9.93 6.19
CA LEU A 113 -4.08 9.60 6.32
C LEU A 113 -3.57 9.89 7.74
N GLU A 114 -3.90 11.04 8.32
CA GLU A 114 -3.52 11.37 9.69
C GLU A 114 -4.11 10.38 10.70
N GLY A 115 -5.39 10.03 10.54
CA GLY A 115 -6.06 9.01 11.37
C GLY A 115 -5.38 7.65 11.27
N ALA A 116 -5.04 7.19 10.05
CA ALA A 116 -4.36 5.92 9.81
C ALA A 116 -2.95 5.91 10.42
N MET A 117 -2.20 6.98 10.26
CA MET A 117 -0.85 7.11 10.82
C MET A 117 -0.88 7.16 12.34
N THR A 118 -1.83 7.88 12.93
CA THR A 118 -2.06 7.93 14.37
C THR A 118 -2.43 6.56 14.93
N PHE A 119 -3.32 5.82 14.24
CA PHE A 119 -3.67 4.45 14.60
C PHE A 119 -2.45 3.53 14.62
N LEU A 120 -1.63 3.56 13.58
CA LEU A 120 -0.42 2.74 13.50
C LEU A 120 0.60 3.13 14.59
N ARG A 121 0.84 4.43 14.81
CA ARG A 121 1.78 4.90 15.85
C ARG A 121 1.35 4.51 17.26
N SER A 122 0.04 4.45 17.53
CA SER A 122 -0.51 4.08 18.83
C SER A 122 -0.60 2.56 19.06
N ALA A 123 -0.46 1.75 18.01
CA ALA A 123 -0.53 0.31 18.13
C ALA A 123 0.71 -0.22 18.86
N GLY A 124 0.55 -0.82 20.03
CA GLY A 124 1.65 -1.27 20.88
C GLY A 124 2.56 -2.34 20.24
N ARG A 125 2.16 -2.91 19.10
CA ARG A 125 2.96 -3.85 18.30
C ARG A 125 3.77 -3.20 17.19
N VAL A 126 3.58 -1.90 16.93
CA VAL A 126 4.24 -1.13 15.87
C VAL A 126 5.37 -0.30 16.44
N ASP A 127 6.50 -0.27 15.75
CA ASP A 127 7.54 0.72 15.96
C ASP A 127 7.14 2.02 15.24
N PRO A 128 6.76 3.08 15.97
CA PRO A 128 6.23 4.31 15.36
C PRO A 128 7.25 5.06 14.50
N LYS A 129 8.54 4.71 14.57
CA LYS A 129 9.61 5.29 13.76
C LYS A 129 9.87 4.52 12.47
N ARG A 130 9.14 3.44 12.23
CA ARG A 130 9.38 2.51 11.13
C ARG A 130 8.10 2.30 10.32
N LEU A 131 7.65 3.37 9.66
CA LEU A 131 6.40 3.42 8.90
C LEU A 131 6.67 3.55 7.40
N ALA A 132 5.92 2.83 6.59
CA ALA A 132 5.93 2.89 5.14
C ALA A 132 4.52 3.00 4.57
N VAL A 133 4.41 3.39 3.31
CA VAL A 133 3.14 3.46 2.57
C VAL A 133 3.26 2.72 1.25
N PHE A 134 2.29 1.86 0.96
CA PHE A 134 2.06 1.24 -0.35
C PHE A 134 0.82 1.85 -0.99
N GLY A 135 0.96 2.42 -2.18
CA GLY A 135 -0.14 3.00 -2.94
C GLY A 135 -0.41 2.27 -4.25
N PHE A 136 -1.66 1.97 -4.54
CA PHE A 136 -2.08 1.28 -5.76
C PHE A 136 -3.08 2.14 -6.53
N CYS A 137 -2.87 2.36 -7.84
CA CYS A 137 -3.80 3.14 -8.67
C CYS A 137 -4.03 4.54 -8.04
N ARG A 138 -5.28 4.88 -7.73
CA ARG A 138 -5.63 6.12 -6.99
C ARG A 138 -4.89 6.24 -5.66
N GLY A 139 -4.69 5.13 -4.95
CA GLY A 139 -3.89 5.11 -3.73
C GLY A 139 -2.43 5.51 -3.93
N GLY A 140 -1.91 5.47 -5.16
CA GLY A 140 -0.59 6.02 -5.49
C GLY A 140 -0.54 7.55 -5.34
N ILE A 141 -1.62 8.27 -5.68
CA ILE A 141 -1.75 9.71 -5.42
C ILE A 141 -1.74 9.96 -3.91
N HIS A 142 -2.55 9.20 -3.17
CA HIS A 142 -2.64 9.32 -1.71
C HIS A 142 -1.30 8.97 -1.02
N ALA A 143 -0.51 8.05 -1.59
CA ALA A 143 0.83 7.72 -1.08
C ALA A 143 1.82 8.88 -1.24
N LEU A 144 1.76 9.63 -2.35
CA LEU A 144 2.54 10.85 -2.53
C LEU A 144 2.06 11.98 -1.60
N MET A 145 0.74 12.09 -1.35
CA MET A 145 0.19 13.00 -0.35
C MET A 145 0.72 12.66 1.06
N ALA A 146 0.74 11.36 1.41
CA ALA A 146 1.32 10.90 2.67
C ALA A 146 2.82 11.21 2.77
N ALA A 147 3.59 10.99 1.70
CA ALA A 147 5.02 11.30 1.65
C ALA A 147 5.32 12.79 1.90
N ARG A 148 4.41 13.67 1.47
CA ARG A 148 4.51 15.12 1.71
C ARG A 148 4.10 15.52 3.11
N ALA A 149 3.07 14.88 3.68
CA ALA A 149 2.45 15.28 4.94
C ALA A 149 3.18 14.71 6.19
N HIS A 150 3.85 13.56 6.04
CA HIS A 150 4.42 12.82 7.16
C HIS A 150 5.95 12.65 7.02
N GLU A 151 6.71 13.50 7.69
CA GLU A 151 8.18 13.51 7.65
C GLU A 151 8.82 12.27 8.32
N ASP A 152 8.08 11.56 9.16
CA ASP A 152 8.50 10.34 9.85
C ASP A 152 8.35 9.06 9.01
N LEU A 153 7.75 9.15 7.81
CA LEU A 153 7.76 8.04 6.86
C LEU A 153 9.18 7.68 6.44
N ARG A 154 9.41 6.38 6.22
CA ARG A 154 10.70 5.84 5.81
C ARG A 154 10.75 5.38 4.37
N VAL A 155 9.64 4.94 3.82
CA VAL A 155 9.55 4.35 2.48
C VAL A 155 8.17 4.57 1.89
N VAL A 156 8.12 4.85 0.61
CA VAL A 156 6.88 4.84 -0.17
C VAL A 156 7.06 3.94 -1.40
N VAL A 157 6.08 3.08 -1.67
CA VAL A 157 6.03 2.26 -2.89
C VAL A 157 4.71 2.51 -3.61
N VAL A 158 4.78 2.79 -4.89
CA VAL A 158 3.61 3.07 -5.74
C VAL A 158 3.53 2.05 -6.86
N PHE A 159 2.41 1.33 -6.93
CA PHE A 159 2.09 0.40 -8.02
C PHE A 159 1.08 1.04 -8.95
N HIS A 160 1.37 1.06 -10.26
CA HIS A 160 0.49 1.60 -11.31
C HIS A 160 -0.24 2.89 -10.89
N GLY A 161 0.53 3.83 -10.30
CA GLY A 161 0.02 5.14 -9.88
C GLY A 161 -0.12 6.10 -11.05
N PHE A 162 -0.42 7.36 -10.74
CA PHE A 162 -0.63 8.42 -11.71
C PHE A 162 0.40 9.54 -11.52
N ALA A 163 0.93 10.05 -12.62
CA ALA A 163 1.69 11.31 -12.63
C ALA A 163 0.76 12.54 -12.64
N PHE A 164 -0.39 12.41 -13.31
CA PHE A 164 -1.45 13.42 -13.35
C PHE A 164 -2.79 12.79 -12.97
N ARG A 165 -3.67 13.55 -12.35
CA ARG A 165 -5.01 13.07 -12.02
C ARG A 165 -5.77 12.69 -13.30
N PRO A 166 -6.50 11.56 -13.32
CA PRO A 166 -7.40 11.27 -14.44
C PRO A 166 -8.41 12.39 -14.65
N SER A 167 -8.68 12.76 -15.89
CA SER A 167 -9.57 13.89 -16.24
C SER A 167 -10.99 13.82 -15.64
N ARG A 168 -11.45 12.59 -15.34
CA ARG A 168 -12.73 12.32 -14.65
C ARG A 168 -12.66 12.44 -13.12
N ALA A 169 -11.46 12.62 -12.56
CA ALA A 169 -11.30 12.75 -11.13
C ALA A 169 -11.64 14.17 -10.67
N ARG A 170 -12.00 14.29 -9.39
CA ARG A 170 -12.18 15.60 -8.76
C ARG A 170 -10.89 16.42 -8.86
N PRO A 171 -10.97 17.73 -9.15
CA PRO A 171 -9.81 18.60 -9.08
C PRO A 171 -9.15 18.57 -7.69
N GLY A 172 -7.84 18.64 -7.66
CA GLY A 172 -7.04 18.62 -6.44
C GLY A 172 -5.56 18.77 -6.77
N VAL A 173 -4.69 18.50 -5.79
CA VAL A 173 -3.24 18.60 -6.00
C VAL A 173 -2.81 17.55 -7.01
N GLU A 174 -2.09 17.97 -8.05
CA GLU A 174 -1.55 17.07 -9.05
C GLU A 174 -0.40 16.21 -8.45
N PRO A 175 -0.38 14.88 -8.67
CA PRO A 175 0.72 14.04 -8.23
C PRO A 175 2.09 14.54 -8.71
N TYR A 176 2.14 15.09 -9.90
CA TYR A 176 3.35 15.70 -10.48
C TYR A 176 3.90 16.84 -9.62
N ASP A 177 3.02 17.64 -8.98
CA ASP A 177 3.43 18.73 -8.10
C ASP A 177 3.77 18.24 -6.69
N LEU A 178 3.19 17.10 -6.26
CA LEU A 178 3.57 16.46 -5.00
C LEU A 178 5.03 15.97 -4.98
N ALA A 179 5.66 15.79 -6.16
CA ALA A 179 7.06 15.42 -6.29
C ALA A 179 8.01 16.30 -5.46
N GLU A 180 7.73 17.60 -5.34
CA GLU A 180 8.54 18.54 -4.56
C GLU A 180 8.61 18.17 -3.07
N GLY A 181 7.52 17.65 -2.53
CA GLY A 181 7.40 17.26 -1.13
C GLY A 181 7.93 15.85 -0.81
N VAL A 182 8.32 15.06 -1.81
CA VAL A 182 8.89 13.72 -1.57
C VAL A 182 10.29 13.87 -0.98
N HIS A 183 10.48 13.36 0.23
CA HIS A 183 11.76 13.43 0.98
C HIS A 183 12.24 12.04 1.43
N VAL A 184 11.47 10.99 1.16
CA VAL A 184 11.76 9.61 1.53
C VAL A 184 12.04 8.76 0.28
N PRO A 185 12.76 7.63 0.42
CA PRO A 185 12.91 6.66 -0.66
C PRO A 185 11.56 6.28 -1.26
N LEU A 186 11.42 6.47 -2.57
CA LEU A 186 10.22 6.18 -3.35
C LEU A 186 10.53 5.15 -4.43
N LEU A 187 9.75 4.08 -4.49
CA LEU A 187 9.78 3.12 -5.60
C LEU A 187 8.46 3.21 -6.39
N VAL A 188 8.56 3.40 -7.69
CA VAL A 188 7.41 3.40 -8.61
C VAL A 188 7.51 2.19 -9.54
N LEU A 189 6.47 1.35 -9.53
CA LEU A 189 6.36 0.11 -10.29
C LEU A 189 5.21 0.26 -11.28
N HIS A 190 5.51 0.31 -12.58
CA HIS A 190 4.55 0.74 -13.59
C HIS A 190 4.62 -0.10 -14.86
N GLY A 191 3.45 -0.37 -15.49
CA GLY A 191 3.36 -1.10 -16.73
C GLY A 191 3.45 -0.19 -17.95
N THR A 192 4.14 -0.62 -19.02
CA THR A 192 4.32 0.22 -20.22
C THR A 192 3.06 0.35 -21.06
N GLU A 193 2.07 -0.55 -20.90
CA GLU A 193 0.77 -0.52 -21.58
C GLU A 193 -0.38 -0.04 -20.66
N ASP A 194 -0.06 0.78 -19.67
CA ASP A 194 -1.06 1.38 -18.78
C ASP A 194 -1.78 2.53 -19.49
N GLU A 195 -2.97 2.26 -20.02
CA GLU A 195 -3.82 3.25 -20.71
C GLU A 195 -4.46 4.27 -19.74
N GLN A 196 -4.54 3.97 -18.43
CA GLN A 196 -5.13 4.88 -17.44
C GLN A 196 -4.11 5.88 -16.91
N ALA A 197 -2.84 5.49 -16.89
CA ALA A 197 -1.71 6.32 -16.50
C ALA A 197 -0.59 6.15 -17.54
N PRO A 198 -0.62 6.91 -18.65
CA PRO A 198 0.25 6.72 -19.79
C PRO A 198 1.73 6.73 -19.43
N LEU A 199 2.52 5.83 -20.03
CA LEU A 199 3.96 5.73 -19.83
C LEU A 199 4.68 7.07 -20.02
N ALA A 200 4.27 7.87 -21.01
CA ALA A 200 4.85 9.19 -21.27
C ALA A 200 4.72 10.12 -20.06
N ASP A 201 3.59 10.09 -19.36
CA ASP A 201 3.37 10.89 -18.16
C ASP A 201 4.22 10.39 -16.99
N MET A 202 4.37 9.08 -16.85
CA MET A 202 5.23 8.49 -15.80
C MET A 202 6.72 8.79 -16.07
N ARG A 203 7.15 8.83 -17.33
CA ARG A 203 8.51 9.28 -17.71
C ARG A 203 8.74 10.77 -17.41
N ARG A 204 7.71 11.61 -17.57
CA ARG A 204 7.78 13.02 -17.16
C ARG A 204 7.94 13.14 -15.64
N MET A 205 7.22 12.31 -14.88
CA MET A 205 7.33 12.26 -13.40
C MET A 205 8.73 11.81 -12.98
N GLU A 206 9.27 10.76 -13.61
CA GLU A 206 10.64 10.29 -13.38
C GLU A 206 11.67 11.41 -13.62
N ALA A 207 11.59 12.09 -14.78
CA ALA A 207 12.48 13.19 -15.10
C ALA A 207 12.37 14.36 -14.10
N ARG A 208 11.14 14.68 -13.63
CA ARG A 208 10.94 15.69 -12.59
C ARG A 208 11.58 15.29 -11.26
N MET A 209 11.37 14.05 -10.81
CA MET A 209 11.99 13.55 -9.57
C MET A 209 13.52 13.62 -9.65
N GLN A 210 14.10 13.24 -10.80
CA GLN A 210 15.54 13.36 -11.05
C GLN A 210 16.01 14.81 -11.01
N ALA A 211 15.32 15.73 -11.70
CA ALA A 211 15.67 17.15 -11.71
C ALA A 211 15.60 17.79 -10.32
N LEU A 212 14.70 17.31 -9.45
CA LEU A 212 14.55 17.74 -8.07
C LEU A 212 15.52 17.01 -7.10
N GLY A 213 16.34 16.09 -7.59
CA GLY A 213 17.25 15.30 -6.75
C GLY A 213 16.53 14.40 -5.74
N LYS A 214 15.32 13.94 -6.05
CA LYS A 214 14.52 13.10 -5.15
C LYS A 214 15.02 11.65 -5.13
N PRO A 215 14.97 10.96 -3.98
CA PRO A 215 15.39 9.57 -3.84
C PRO A 215 14.31 8.63 -4.40
N ALA A 216 14.08 8.68 -5.72
CA ALA A 216 13.04 7.94 -6.41
C ALA A 216 13.60 6.98 -7.44
N GLU A 217 13.12 5.74 -7.42
CA GLU A 217 13.41 4.68 -8.40
C GLU A 217 12.14 4.35 -9.19
N PHE A 218 12.28 4.22 -10.51
CA PHE A 218 11.19 3.83 -11.40
C PHE A 218 11.53 2.51 -12.08
N LYS A 219 10.60 1.55 -12.05
CA LYS A 219 10.68 0.27 -12.75
C LYS A 219 9.50 0.14 -13.68
N PHE A 220 9.79 -0.11 -14.95
CA PHE A 220 8.79 -0.26 -15.99
C PHE A 220 8.75 -1.71 -16.46
N TYR A 221 7.53 -2.28 -16.53
CA TYR A 221 7.28 -3.65 -16.95
C TYR A 221 6.67 -3.63 -18.34
N ASP A 222 7.39 -4.21 -19.31
CA ASP A 222 7.00 -4.17 -20.71
C ASP A 222 5.74 -5.00 -21.00
N GLY A 223 4.83 -4.46 -21.83
CA GLY A 223 3.57 -5.10 -22.19
C GLY A 223 2.56 -5.25 -21.05
N VAL A 224 2.74 -4.54 -19.95
CA VAL A 224 1.94 -4.71 -18.73
C VAL A 224 0.94 -3.57 -18.56
N PRO A 225 -0.38 -3.89 -18.36
CA PRO A 225 -1.45 -2.89 -18.24
C PRO A 225 -1.63 -2.37 -16.82
N HIS A 226 -2.57 -1.42 -16.64
CA HIS A 226 -3.01 -0.93 -15.33
C HIS A 226 -3.56 -2.05 -14.43
N GLY A 227 -3.29 -1.97 -13.13
CA GLY A 227 -3.82 -2.93 -12.13
C GLY A 227 -3.10 -4.27 -12.09
N PHE A 228 -1.98 -4.42 -12.78
CA PHE A 228 -1.28 -5.68 -12.96
C PHE A 228 -0.88 -6.41 -11.67
N ALA A 229 -0.69 -5.66 -10.59
CA ALA A 229 -0.19 -6.20 -9.31
C ALA A 229 -1.30 -6.74 -8.38
N VAL A 230 -2.57 -6.51 -8.69
CA VAL A 230 -3.71 -6.89 -7.83
C VAL A 230 -4.46 -8.06 -8.46
N ARG A 231 -4.48 -9.22 -7.81
CA ARG A 231 -5.00 -10.48 -8.38
C ARG A 231 -6.45 -10.38 -8.86
N THR A 232 -7.27 -9.62 -8.19
CA THR A 232 -8.69 -9.43 -8.52
C THR A 232 -8.95 -8.39 -9.60
N HIS A 233 -7.91 -7.67 -10.05
CA HIS A 233 -8.05 -6.67 -11.11
C HIS A 233 -8.02 -7.32 -12.51
N PRO A 234 -8.85 -6.87 -13.49
CA PRO A 234 -8.83 -7.41 -14.84
C PRO A 234 -7.47 -7.34 -15.55
N GLY A 235 -6.67 -6.34 -15.21
CA GLY A 235 -5.31 -6.17 -15.73
C GLY A 235 -4.24 -7.03 -15.07
N PHE A 236 -4.58 -7.93 -14.14
CA PHE A 236 -3.61 -8.76 -13.42
C PHE A 236 -2.70 -9.55 -14.37
N ARG A 237 -1.39 -9.51 -14.06
CA ARG A 237 -0.35 -10.26 -14.76
C ARG A 237 0.54 -10.94 -13.72
N ALA A 238 0.40 -12.26 -13.57
CA ALA A 238 1.03 -13.02 -12.48
C ALA A 238 2.55 -12.83 -12.40
N ASP A 239 3.26 -12.88 -13.54
CA ASP A 239 4.71 -12.73 -13.56
C ASP A 239 5.16 -11.31 -13.23
N ALA A 240 4.51 -10.28 -13.79
CA ALA A 240 4.80 -8.89 -13.47
C ALA A 240 4.46 -8.57 -12.01
N ALA A 241 3.34 -9.10 -11.50
CA ALA A 241 2.99 -8.97 -10.09
C ALA A 241 4.06 -9.58 -9.19
N ARG A 242 4.50 -10.82 -9.46
CA ARG A 242 5.56 -11.49 -8.70
C ARG A 242 6.85 -10.65 -8.72
N GLN A 243 7.33 -10.25 -9.90
CA GLN A 243 8.54 -9.44 -10.05
C GLN A 243 8.43 -8.11 -9.30
N SER A 244 7.30 -7.41 -9.42
CA SER A 244 7.09 -6.13 -8.76
C SER A 244 7.04 -6.25 -7.22
N PHE A 245 6.43 -7.30 -6.68
CA PHE A 245 6.47 -7.56 -5.24
C PHE A 245 7.85 -7.98 -4.76
N ASP A 246 8.64 -8.72 -5.56
CA ASP A 246 10.04 -9.04 -5.24
C ASP A 246 10.89 -7.76 -5.19
N GLU A 247 10.68 -6.81 -6.13
CA GLU A 247 11.33 -5.49 -6.09
C GLU A 247 10.91 -4.68 -4.85
N ALA A 248 9.60 -4.61 -4.57
CA ALA A 248 9.08 -3.92 -3.40
C ALA A 248 9.62 -4.52 -2.10
N GLY A 249 9.72 -5.85 -2.01
CA GLY A 249 10.28 -6.55 -0.85
C GLY A 249 11.75 -6.24 -0.63
N ARG A 250 12.57 -6.20 -1.71
CA ARG A 250 13.98 -5.79 -1.63
C ARG A 250 14.12 -4.33 -1.22
N PHE A 251 13.30 -3.45 -1.78
CA PHE A 251 13.30 -2.02 -1.46
C PHE A 251 12.92 -1.78 0.01
N LEU A 252 11.88 -2.44 0.51
CA LEU A 252 11.54 -2.41 1.94
C LEU A 252 12.69 -2.92 2.80
N ALA A 253 13.29 -4.07 2.45
CA ALA A 253 14.39 -4.64 3.25
C ALA A 253 15.60 -3.71 3.34
N THR A 254 15.84 -2.90 2.31
CA THR A 254 16.94 -1.92 2.27
C THR A 254 16.65 -0.69 3.12
N HIS A 255 15.45 -0.13 3.00
CA HIS A 255 15.12 1.18 3.59
C HIS A 255 14.30 1.09 4.88
N LEU A 256 13.61 -0.03 5.09
CA LEU A 256 12.80 -0.32 6.26
C LEU A 256 12.96 -1.80 6.65
N PRO A 257 14.12 -2.26 7.10
CA PRO A 257 14.34 -3.66 7.38
C PRO A 257 13.27 -4.19 8.34
N GLY A 258 12.65 -5.33 8.01
CA GLY A 258 11.69 -6.03 8.85
C GLY A 258 12.27 -6.32 10.25
N ALA A 259 11.43 -6.68 11.22
CA ALA A 259 11.94 -7.18 12.47
C ALA A 259 12.87 -8.38 12.16
N ALA A 260 14.10 -8.35 12.65
CA ALA A 260 15.00 -9.48 12.52
C ALA A 260 14.25 -10.71 13.03
N ARG A 261 14.00 -11.69 12.14
CA ARG A 261 13.47 -12.98 12.59
C ARG A 261 14.53 -13.52 13.54
N SER A 262 14.23 -13.58 14.83
CA SER A 262 15.07 -14.23 15.81
C SER A 262 15.12 -15.72 15.46
N GLY A 263 15.97 -16.07 14.51
CA GLY A 263 16.40 -17.40 14.18
C GLY A 263 17.79 -17.50 14.75
N SER A 264 17.90 -18.21 15.85
CA SER A 264 19.15 -18.74 16.36
C SER A 264 19.84 -19.53 15.25
N ASP A 265 20.78 -18.87 14.56
CA ASP A 265 21.86 -19.55 13.88
C ASP A 265 23.16 -19.21 14.64
N ARG A 266 23.46 -20.03 15.62
CA ARG A 266 24.82 -20.36 16.05
C ARG A 266 24.95 -21.89 16.12
#